data_b3df8d881004a64dcc2ea246d926717a
#
_entry.id   b3df8d881004a64dcc2ea246d926717a
#
_cell.length_a   1.000
_cell.length_b   1.000
_cell.length_c   1.000
_cell.angle_alpha   90.00
_cell.angle_beta   90.00
_cell.angle_gamma   90.00
#
_symmetry.space_group_name_H-M   'P 1'
#
loop_
_entity.id
_entity.type
_entity.pdbx_description
1 polymer ?
#
loop_
_entity_poly.entity_id
_entity_poly.type
_entity_poly.pdbx_seq_one_letter_code
_entity_poly.pdbx_strand_id
1 'polypeptide(L)'
;MELKRGFKMFDIEKLKFDKYGLIPAVVVDSYTKKVLTVAYMNKESLKISMEKGLTCFYSRSRNELWLKGETSGNYQHIVSITADCDYDALTVVVEKDGPACHLNTDSCFTNEVYQSDELHEFTMNGLYDLLVGRKKDKPEGSYTTYLFEKGTDKILKKIGEESTEVIIAGKADDKKETIYEIADLAYHTMVLMVQMGISVEDIQRELASRHIIDHKVKQEKMTK
;
A
#
# COMPACT_ATOMS: atom_id res chain seq x y z
N MET A 1 31.91 -1.23 5.15
CA MET A 1 32.16 -2.54 4.45
C MET A 1 30.80 -3.20 4.29
N GLU A 2 30.27 -3.14 3.08
CA GLU A 2 28.88 -3.46 2.74
C GLU A 2 28.62 -4.95 2.84
N LEU A 3 27.65 -5.32 3.66
CA LEU A 3 27.00 -6.63 3.59
C LEU A 3 26.07 -6.63 2.36
N LYS A 4 26.61 -6.98 1.20
CA LYS A 4 25.80 -7.43 0.06
C LYS A 4 25.12 -8.73 0.48
N ARG A 5 23.83 -8.64 0.88
CA ARG A 5 22.96 -9.82 0.94
C ARG A 5 23.02 -10.46 -0.43
N GLY A 6 23.53 -11.69 -0.51
CA GLY A 6 23.58 -12.45 -1.74
C GLY A 6 22.19 -12.69 -2.28
N PHE A 7 21.73 -11.81 -3.17
CA PHE A 7 20.57 -12.07 -3.98
C PHE A 7 20.91 -13.27 -4.87
N LYS A 8 20.25 -14.40 -4.62
CA LYS A 8 20.24 -15.49 -5.59
C LYS A 8 19.46 -14.97 -6.78
N MET A 9 20.19 -14.46 -7.79
CA MET A 9 19.59 -13.93 -9.00
C MET A 9 18.77 -15.05 -9.64
N PHE A 10 17.46 -14.81 -9.81
CA PHE A 10 16.61 -15.76 -10.51
C PHE A 10 17.09 -15.91 -11.96
N ASP A 11 17.11 -17.11 -12.44
CA ASP A 11 17.48 -17.41 -13.81
C ASP A 11 16.36 -17.00 -14.77
N ILE A 12 16.54 -15.86 -15.44
CA ILE A 12 15.58 -15.29 -16.40
C ILE A 12 15.24 -16.26 -17.53
N GLU A 13 16.14 -17.18 -17.86
CA GLU A 13 15.89 -18.18 -18.92
C GLU A 13 14.78 -19.18 -18.56
N LYS A 14 14.38 -19.25 -17.30
CA LYS A 14 13.23 -20.06 -16.87
C LYS A 14 11.88 -19.40 -17.18
N LEU A 15 11.87 -18.08 -17.43
CA LEU A 15 10.64 -17.37 -17.76
C LEU A 15 10.13 -17.79 -19.14
N LYS A 16 8.84 -17.99 -19.22
CA LYS A 16 8.13 -18.34 -20.45
C LYS A 16 7.52 -17.09 -21.07
N PHE A 17 8.19 -16.60 -22.08
CA PHE A 17 7.67 -15.52 -22.89
C PHE A 17 6.72 -16.07 -23.95
N ASP A 18 5.72 -15.27 -24.32
CA ASP A 18 4.78 -15.63 -25.38
C ASP A 18 5.48 -15.72 -26.76
N LYS A 19 4.71 -16.06 -27.81
CA LYS A 19 5.23 -16.15 -29.18
C LYS A 19 5.80 -14.84 -29.75
N TYR A 20 5.56 -13.73 -29.09
CA TYR A 20 6.12 -12.42 -29.43
C TYR A 20 7.30 -12.03 -28.57
N GLY A 21 7.75 -12.92 -27.69
CA GLY A 21 8.83 -12.66 -26.74
C GLY A 21 8.42 -11.76 -25.57
N LEU A 22 7.13 -11.71 -25.22
CA LEU A 22 6.58 -10.86 -24.17
C LEU A 22 6.04 -11.68 -23.01
N ILE A 23 6.15 -11.11 -21.79
CA ILE A 23 5.56 -11.63 -20.58
C ILE A 23 4.72 -10.52 -19.91
N PRO A 24 3.47 -10.80 -19.47
CA PRO A 24 2.66 -9.83 -18.75
C PRO A 24 3.27 -9.54 -17.39
N ALA A 25 3.22 -8.28 -16.97
CA ALA A 25 3.68 -7.78 -15.69
C ALA A 25 2.57 -6.99 -15.01
N VAL A 26 2.08 -7.52 -13.90
CA VAL A 26 1.11 -6.86 -13.02
C VAL A 26 1.87 -5.98 -12.05
N VAL A 27 1.74 -4.67 -12.20
CA VAL A 27 2.41 -3.69 -11.35
C VAL A 27 1.54 -3.36 -10.14
N VAL A 28 2.12 -3.49 -8.94
CA VAL A 28 1.42 -3.35 -7.66
C VAL A 28 2.14 -2.31 -6.79
N ASP A 29 1.39 -1.40 -6.21
CA ASP A 29 1.90 -0.44 -5.24
C ASP A 29 2.34 -1.13 -3.94
N SER A 30 3.54 -0.80 -3.45
CA SER A 30 4.14 -1.44 -2.28
C SER A 30 3.40 -1.14 -0.98
N TYR A 31 2.77 0.03 -0.87
CA TYR A 31 2.06 0.47 0.32
C TYR A 31 0.58 0.10 0.28
N THR A 32 -0.12 0.51 -0.76
CA THR A 32 -1.58 0.32 -0.85
C THR A 32 -1.96 -1.09 -1.30
N LYS A 33 -1.04 -1.86 -1.88
CA LYS A 33 -1.26 -3.15 -2.56
C LYS A 33 -2.20 -3.06 -3.76
N LYS A 34 -2.52 -1.86 -4.19
CA LYS A 34 -3.39 -1.62 -5.35
C LYS A 34 -2.66 -1.99 -6.65
N VAL A 35 -3.36 -2.66 -7.55
CA VAL A 35 -2.86 -2.89 -8.91
C VAL A 35 -2.82 -1.55 -9.64
N LEU A 36 -1.64 -1.15 -10.11
CA LEU A 36 -1.43 0.13 -10.78
C LEU A 36 -1.68 0.03 -12.29
N THR A 37 -1.15 -1.01 -12.91
CA THR A 37 -1.29 -1.28 -14.33
C THR A 37 -0.94 -2.73 -14.65
N VAL A 38 -1.34 -3.20 -15.81
CA VAL A 38 -0.77 -4.39 -16.47
C VAL A 38 -0.01 -3.93 -17.71
N ALA A 39 1.27 -4.23 -17.76
CA ALA A 39 2.16 -3.91 -18.87
C ALA A 39 2.82 -5.19 -19.40
N TYR A 40 3.63 -5.08 -20.43
CA TYR A 40 4.38 -6.21 -20.98
C TYR A 40 5.87 -5.92 -20.90
N MET A 41 6.62 -6.98 -20.63
CA MET A 41 8.09 -6.94 -20.60
C MET A 41 8.63 -7.95 -21.61
N ASN A 42 9.76 -7.62 -22.25
CA ASN A 42 10.60 -8.57 -22.94
C ASN A 42 11.89 -8.82 -22.13
N LYS A 43 12.75 -9.72 -22.58
CA LYS A 43 14.02 -10.00 -21.87
C LYS A 43 14.88 -8.76 -21.66
N GLU A 44 14.89 -7.84 -22.61
CA GLU A 44 15.69 -6.60 -22.56
C GLU A 44 15.12 -5.62 -21.54
N SER A 45 13.80 -5.33 -21.59
CA SER A 45 13.14 -4.44 -20.63
C SER A 45 13.27 -4.96 -19.20
N LEU A 46 13.19 -6.27 -19.00
CA LEU A 46 13.37 -6.90 -17.69
C LEU A 46 14.79 -6.72 -17.16
N LYS A 47 15.82 -6.89 -18.01
CA LYS A 47 17.23 -6.63 -17.63
C LYS A 47 17.43 -5.16 -17.24
N ILE A 48 16.94 -4.23 -18.07
CA ILE A 48 17.03 -2.79 -17.78
C ILE A 48 16.34 -2.46 -16.47
N SER A 49 15.16 -3.06 -16.22
CA SER A 49 14.44 -2.85 -14.98
C SER A 49 15.22 -3.29 -13.75
N MET A 50 15.85 -4.45 -13.81
CA MET A 50 16.68 -4.98 -12.72
C MET A 50 17.97 -4.19 -12.51
N GLU A 51 18.60 -3.72 -13.59
CA GLU A 51 19.83 -2.92 -13.53
C GLU A 51 19.58 -1.52 -12.97
N LYS A 52 18.50 -0.88 -13.40
CA LYS A 52 18.15 0.49 -12.97
C LYS A 52 17.37 0.57 -11.67
N GLY A 53 16.76 -0.54 -11.24
CA GLY A 53 15.78 -0.53 -10.14
C GLY A 53 14.49 0.23 -10.46
N LEU A 54 14.24 0.50 -11.75
CA LEU A 54 13.07 1.23 -12.26
C LEU A 54 12.32 0.40 -13.29
N THR A 55 10.99 0.53 -13.34
CA THR A 55 10.19 -0.24 -14.30
C THR A 55 10.44 0.22 -15.73
N CYS A 56 10.91 -0.70 -16.56
CA CYS A 56 11.00 -0.57 -18.00
C CYS A 56 10.08 -1.62 -18.65
N PHE A 57 9.20 -1.19 -19.51
CA PHE A 57 8.23 -2.04 -20.20
C PHE A 57 8.50 -2.09 -21.71
N TYR A 58 7.82 -3.00 -22.39
CA TYR A 58 7.75 -3.04 -23.83
C TYR A 58 6.35 -2.59 -24.30
N SER A 59 6.32 -1.49 -25.05
CA SER A 59 5.09 -0.97 -25.65
C SER A 59 4.71 -1.76 -26.90
N ARG A 60 3.65 -2.55 -26.82
CA ARG A 60 3.16 -3.35 -27.96
C ARG A 60 2.68 -2.50 -29.13
N SER A 61 2.09 -1.33 -28.85
CA SER A 61 1.57 -0.45 -29.90
C SER A 61 2.67 0.36 -30.61
N ARG A 62 3.75 0.72 -29.89
CA ARG A 62 4.87 1.50 -30.43
C ARG A 62 6.04 0.62 -30.86
N ASN A 63 6.01 -0.65 -30.44
CA ASN A 63 7.07 -1.62 -30.69
C ASN A 63 8.46 -1.15 -30.18
N GLU A 64 8.49 -0.57 -28.98
CA GLU A 64 9.68 0.00 -28.36
C GLU A 64 9.74 -0.19 -26.85
N LEU A 65 10.91 -0.04 -26.28
CA LEU A 65 11.11 0.00 -24.83
C LEU A 65 10.55 1.32 -24.27
N TRP A 66 10.00 1.25 -23.07
CA TRP A 66 9.43 2.38 -22.38
C TRP A 66 9.80 2.37 -20.91
N LEU A 67 10.67 3.30 -20.50
CA LEU A 67 10.98 3.53 -19.10
C LEU A 67 9.85 4.35 -18.46
N LYS A 68 9.14 3.77 -17.51
CA LYS A 68 8.03 4.44 -16.83
C LYS A 68 8.56 5.64 -16.05
N GLY A 69 7.96 6.80 -16.28
CA GLY A 69 8.37 8.07 -15.65
C GLY A 69 9.34 8.91 -16.47
N GLU A 70 9.91 8.40 -17.57
CA GLU A 70 10.87 9.11 -18.40
C GLU A 70 10.39 10.48 -18.87
N THR A 71 9.11 10.61 -19.21
CA THR A 71 8.51 11.88 -19.67
C THR A 71 7.83 12.65 -18.55
N SER A 72 7.17 11.94 -17.61
CA SER A 72 6.34 12.58 -16.58
C SER A 72 7.05 12.87 -15.26
N GLY A 73 8.22 12.31 -15.04
CA GLY A 73 8.90 12.32 -13.73
C GLY A 73 8.33 11.31 -12.73
N ASN A 74 7.19 10.67 -13.01
CA ASN A 74 6.55 9.72 -12.13
C ASN A 74 7.17 8.33 -12.32
N TYR A 75 8.35 8.12 -11.78
CA TYR A 75 9.05 6.84 -11.83
C TYR A 75 8.39 5.81 -10.91
N GLN A 76 8.72 4.55 -11.14
CA GLN A 76 8.31 3.41 -10.31
C GLN A 76 9.57 2.65 -9.90
N HIS A 77 9.94 2.75 -8.63
CA HIS A 77 11.12 2.11 -8.04
C HIS A 77 10.74 0.68 -7.66
N ILE A 78 11.49 -0.29 -8.17
CA ILE A 78 11.19 -1.71 -8.00
C ILE A 78 11.60 -2.17 -6.59
N VAL A 79 10.62 -2.67 -5.84
CA VAL A 79 10.82 -3.35 -4.57
C VAL A 79 11.09 -4.84 -4.82
N SER A 80 10.31 -5.48 -5.69
CA SER A 80 10.49 -6.88 -6.06
C SER A 80 9.86 -7.20 -7.41
N ILE A 81 10.39 -8.22 -8.08
CA ILE A 81 9.80 -8.88 -9.25
C ILE A 81 9.67 -10.35 -8.91
N THR A 82 8.47 -10.90 -9.05
CA THR A 82 8.18 -12.31 -8.75
C THR A 82 7.46 -12.94 -9.93
N ALA A 83 7.94 -14.09 -10.38
CA ALA A 83 7.24 -14.90 -11.37
C ALA A 83 6.16 -15.75 -10.70
N ASP A 84 5.11 -16.08 -11.43
CA ASP A 84 4.08 -17.02 -10.99
C ASP A 84 4.58 -18.46 -11.00
N CYS A 85 3.70 -19.43 -10.71
CA CYS A 85 4.08 -20.82 -10.48
C CYS A 85 4.56 -21.55 -11.74
N ASP A 86 4.14 -21.13 -12.92
CA ASP A 86 4.52 -21.70 -14.21
C ASP A 86 5.37 -20.78 -15.08
N TYR A 87 5.78 -19.62 -14.52
CA TYR A 87 6.76 -18.68 -15.07
C TYR A 87 6.30 -17.93 -16.32
N ASP A 88 5.00 -17.73 -16.53
CA ASP A 88 4.44 -17.04 -17.70
C ASP A 88 3.83 -15.65 -17.38
N ALA A 89 3.85 -15.24 -16.10
CA ALA A 89 3.44 -13.92 -15.65
C ALA A 89 4.34 -13.38 -14.54
N LEU A 90 4.39 -12.06 -14.39
CA LEU A 90 5.17 -11.38 -13.35
C LEU A 90 4.28 -10.49 -12.49
N THR A 91 4.54 -10.46 -11.18
CA THR A 91 4.18 -9.32 -10.32
C THR A 91 5.40 -8.45 -10.12
N VAL A 92 5.20 -7.13 -10.26
CA VAL A 92 6.23 -6.11 -10.05
C VAL A 92 5.74 -5.17 -8.95
N VAL A 93 6.29 -5.33 -7.74
CA VAL A 93 5.95 -4.46 -6.61
C VAL A 93 6.83 -3.22 -6.68
N VAL A 94 6.23 -2.03 -6.58
CA VAL A 94 6.92 -0.77 -6.76
C VAL A 94 6.55 0.27 -5.71
N GLU A 95 7.47 1.19 -5.45
CA GLU A 95 7.19 2.51 -4.87
C GLU A 95 7.12 3.52 -6.02
N LYS A 96 6.09 4.36 -6.02
CA LYS A 96 5.85 5.34 -7.10
C LYS A 96 6.12 6.77 -6.64
N ASP A 97 6.73 7.61 -7.50
CA ASP A 97 6.97 9.02 -7.21
C ASP A 97 5.71 9.89 -7.42
N GLY A 98 4.68 9.33 -8.06
CA GLY A 98 3.45 10.06 -8.34
C GLY A 98 2.40 9.18 -9.02
N PRO A 99 1.36 9.77 -9.64
CA PRO A 99 0.31 9.04 -10.31
C PRO A 99 0.83 8.01 -11.33
N ALA A 100 0.31 6.79 -11.27
CA ALA A 100 0.76 5.72 -12.17
C ALA A 100 0.19 5.86 -13.58
N CYS A 101 -0.99 6.45 -13.73
CA CYS A 101 -1.70 6.58 -15.01
C CYS A 101 -1.39 7.92 -15.71
N HIS A 102 -1.39 7.92 -17.05
CA HIS A 102 -1.27 9.14 -17.87
C HIS A 102 -2.46 10.11 -17.71
N LEU A 103 -3.59 9.64 -17.18
CA LEU A 103 -4.75 10.47 -16.80
C LEU A 103 -4.60 11.11 -15.42
N ASN A 104 -3.43 11.03 -14.82
CA ASN A 104 -3.13 11.60 -13.49
C ASN A 104 -3.88 10.88 -12.35
N THR A 105 -4.29 9.63 -12.55
CA THR A 105 -4.89 8.77 -11.52
C THR A 105 -3.84 7.83 -10.93
N ASP A 106 -4.06 7.41 -9.69
CA ASP A 106 -3.14 6.51 -8.97
C ASP A 106 -3.00 5.13 -9.63
N SER A 107 -4.03 4.69 -10.34
CA SER A 107 -4.09 3.41 -11.04
C SER A 107 -4.71 3.60 -12.42
N CYS A 108 -4.39 2.71 -13.35
CA CYS A 108 -5.08 2.61 -14.64
C CYS A 108 -6.46 1.96 -14.52
N PHE A 109 -6.76 1.28 -13.42
CA PHE A 109 -8.03 0.59 -13.17
C PHE A 109 -9.00 1.53 -12.45
N THR A 110 -9.67 2.39 -13.21
CA THR A 110 -10.61 3.40 -12.71
C THR A 110 -12.06 3.17 -13.14
N ASN A 111 -12.30 2.21 -14.05
CA ASN A 111 -13.62 1.93 -14.56
C ASN A 111 -14.10 0.60 -13.99
N GLU A 112 -15.05 0.67 -13.08
CA GLU A 112 -15.68 -0.51 -12.52
C GLU A 112 -16.56 -1.19 -13.57
N VAL A 113 -16.37 -2.50 -13.74
CA VAL A 113 -17.16 -3.31 -14.70
C VAL A 113 -18.26 -4.09 -13.98
N TYR A 114 -17.99 -4.51 -12.77
CA TYR A 114 -18.93 -5.25 -11.92
C TYR A 114 -18.58 -5.08 -10.44
N GLN A 115 -19.59 -4.88 -9.61
CA GLN A 115 -19.50 -4.94 -8.15
C GLN A 115 -20.62 -5.83 -7.63
N SER A 116 -20.32 -6.66 -6.65
CA SER A 116 -21.32 -7.49 -5.98
C SER A 116 -22.12 -6.63 -4.99
N ASP A 117 -23.44 -6.85 -4.94
CA ASP A 117 -24.31 -6.22 -3.94
C ASP A 117 -24.18 -6.88 -2.54
N GLU A 118 -23.68 -8.12 -2.49
CA GLU A 118 -23.60 -8.92 -1.26
C GLU A 118 -22.20 -8.99 -0.68
N LEU A 119 -21.17 -8.92 -1.53
CA LEU A 119 -19.75 -9.06 -1.13
C LEU A 119 -19.04 -7.72 -1.28
N HIS A 120 -18.57 -7.19 -0.16
CA HIS A 120 -17.81 -5.95 -0.14
C HIS A 120 -16.36 -6.22 0.23
N GLU A 121 -15.44 -5.66 -0.55
CA GLU A 121 -14.04 -5.64 -0.17
C GLU A 121 -13.83 -4.67 0.99
N PHE A 122 -13.31 -5.20 2.11
CA PHE A 122 -12.87 -4.36 3.22
C PHE A 122 -11.36 -4.18 3.18
N THR A 123 -10.91 -2.92 3.12
CA THR A 123 -9.50 -2.56 3.26
C THR A 123 -9.36 -1.39 4.24
N MET A 124 -8.20 -1.29 4.89
CA MET A 124 -7.92 -0.14 5.78
C MET A 124 -7.91 1.19 5.00
N ASN A 125 -7.42 1.18 3.76
CA ASN A 125 -7.49 2.35 2.89
C ASN A 125 -8.95 2.70 2.52
N GLY A 126 -9.79 1.71 2.23
CA GLY A 126 -11.22 1.93 1.96
C GLY A 126 -11.96 2.52 3.16
N LEU A 127 -11.63 2.07 4.38
CA LEU A 127 -12.16 2.68 5.59
C LEU A 127 -11.69 4.14 5.74
N TYR A 128 -10.41 4.41 5.50
CA TYR A 128 -9.86 5.77 5.55
C TYR A 128 -10.58 6.69 4.55
N ASP A 129 -10.75 6.27 3.30
CA ASP A 129 -11.44 7.03 2.25
C ASP A 129 -12.91 7.30 2.62
N LEU A 130 -13.59 6.31 3.20
CA LEU A 130 -14.94 6.48 3.74
C LEU A 130 -15.00 7.57 4.83
N LEU A 131 -14.02 7.57 5.75
CA LEU A 131 -13.92 8.58 6.81
C LEU A 131 -13.64 9.99 6.25
N VAL A 132 -12.77 10.10 5.24
CA VAL A 132 -12.53 11.36 4.51
C VAL A 132 -13.81 11.88 3.86
N GLY A 133 -14.57 11.00 3.20
CA GLY A 133 -15.88 11.33 2.63
C GLY A 133 -16.85 11.84 3.70
N ARG A 134 -16.98 11.14 4.82
CA ARG A 134 -17.87 11.54 5.93
C ARG A 134 -17.48 12.88 6.57
N LYS A 135 -16.18 13.19 6.64
CA LYS A 135 -15.71 14.51 7.11
C LYS A 135 -16.14 15.62 6.17
N LYS A 136 -16.10 15.37 4.85
CA LYS A 136 -16.49 16.32 3.81
C LYS A 136 -18.01 16.50 3.72
N ASP A 137 -18.74 15.39 3.60
CA ASP A 137 -20.16 15.38 3.26
C ASP A 137 -21.08 15.52 4.47
N LYS A 138 -20.58 15.22 5.68
CA LYS A 138 -21.26 15.35 6.98
C LYS A 138 -22.67 14.79 7.00
N PRO A 139 -22.87 13.49 6.68
CA PRO A 139 -24.19 12.90 6.66
C PRO A 139 -24.86 13.01 8.02
N GLU A 140 -26.14 13.41 8.01
CA GLU A 140 -26.95 13.57 9.23
C GLU A 140 -27.08 12.24 9.99
N GLY A 141 -27.01 12.29 11.31
CA GLY A 141 -27.10 11.11 12.18
C GLY A 141 -25.83 10.23 12.21
N SER A 142 -24.78 10.59 11.47
CA SER A 142 -23.53 9.85 11.47
C SER A 142 -22.71 10.10 12.74
N TYR A 143 -22.36 9.01 13.43
CA TYR A 143 -21.43 9.07 14.58
C TYR A 143 -20.07 9.67 14.21
N THR A 144 -19.56 9.35 13.03
CA THR A 144 -18.29 9.91 12.52
C THR A 144 -18.39 11.42 12.34
N THR A 145 -19.50 11.92 11.77
CA THR A 145 -19.77 13.35 11.63
C THR A 145 -19.75 14.02 13.00
N TYR A 146 -20.44 13.45 13.99
CA TYR A 146 -20.43 13.94 15.37
C TYR A 146 -19.01 14.05 15.94
N LEU A 147 -18.14 13.04 15.72
CA LEU A 147 -16.75 13.08 16.18
C LEU A 147 -15.97 14.24 15.56
N PHE A 148 -16.08 14.43 14.24
CA PHE A 148 -15.42 15.55 13.54
C PHE A 148 -15.93 16.93 13.99
N GLU A 149 -17.22 17.06 14.26
CA GLU A 149 -17.81 18.31 14.76
C GLU A 149 -17.38 18.63 16.19
N LYS A 150 -17.25 17.62 17.05
CA LYS A 150 -16.72 17.79 18.42
C LYS A 150 -15.23 18.03 18.46
N GLY A 151 -14.52 17.70 17.39
CA GLY A 151 -13.11 17.98 17.19
C GLY A 151 -12.16 17.06 17.91
N THR A 152 -10.89 17.45 17.88
CA THR A 152 -9.76 16.61 18.30
C THR A 152 -9.86 16.10 19.74
N ASP A 153 -10.29 16.92 20.67
CA ASP A 153 -10.38 16.54 22.10
C ASP A 153 -11.35 15.36 22.32
N LYS A 154 -12.50 15.37 21.60
CA LYS A 154 -13.47 14.29 21.70
C LYS A 154 -12.92 13.00 21.08
N ILE A 155 -12.20 13.11 19.96
CA ILE A 155 -11.57 11.95 19.29
C ILE A 155 -10.48 11.36 20.19
N LEU A 156 -9.62 12.20 20.77
CA LEU A 156 -8.56 11.76 21.70
C LEU A 156 -9.14 11.12 22.96
N LYS A 157 -10.27 11.63 23.48
CA LYS A 157 -10.97 11.02 24.60
C LYS A 157 -11.42 9.58 24.25
N LYS A 158 -11.97 9.37 23.05
CA LYS A 158 -12.37 8.02 22.60
C LYS A 158 -11.17 7.09 22.46
N ILE A 159 -10.08 7.54 21.86
CA ILE A 159 -8.85 6.72 21.79
C ILE A 159 -8.38 6.30 23.19
N GLY A 160 -8.44 7.18 24.20
CA GLY A 160 -8.11 6.86 25.58
C GLY A 160 -9.05 5.81 26.20
N GLU A 161 -10.35 5.94 25.97
CA GLU A 161 -11.38 4.99 26.40
C GLU A 161 -11.09 3.60 25.80
N GLU A 162 -11.03 3.48 24.46
CA GLU A 162 -10.81 2.21 23.75
C GLU A 162 -9.44 1.57 24.10
N SER A 163 -8.40 2.39 24.29
CA SER A 163 -7.09 1.87 24.73
C SER A 163 -7.17 1.21 26.12
N THR A 164 -8.00 1.76 27.01
CA THR A 164 -8.21 1.20 28.35
C THR A 164 -9.02 -0.10 28.27
N GLU A 165 -10.04 -0.15 27.41
CA GLU A 165 -10.87 -1.33 27.21
C GLU A 165 -10.09 -2.48 26.57
N VAL A 166 -9.19 -2.21 25.61
CA VAL A 166 -8.23 -3.20 25.10
C VAL A 166 -7.36 -3.79 26.22
N ILE A 167 -6.88 -2.95 27.17
CA ILE A 167 -6.05 -3.43 28.29
C ILE A 167 -6.86 -4.33 29.22
N ILE A 168 -8.10 -3.95 29.53
CA ILE A 168 -9.01 -4.71 30.41
C ILE A 168 -9.35 -6.06 29.78
N ALA A 169 -9.81 -6.06 28.54
CA ALA A 169 -10.18 -7.27 27.80
C ALA A 169 -8.99 -8.21 27.60
N GLY A 170 -7.83 -7.66 27.20
CA GLY A 170 -6.59 -8.43 27.07
C GLY A 170 -6.10 -9.02 28.40
N LYS A 171 -6.24 -8.29 29.51
CA LYS A 171 -5.90 -8.80 30.84
C LYS A 171 -6.83 -9.92 31.30
N ALA A 172 -8.09 -9.86 30.90
CA ALA A 172 -9.09 -10.90 31.19
C ALA A 172 -8.96 -12.15 30.30
N ASP A 173 -8.04 -12.14 29.32
CA ASP A 173 -7.88 -13.18 28.30
C ASP A 173 -9.19 -13.41 27.45
N ASP A 174 -10.03 -12.38 27.37
CA ASP A 174 -11.23 -12.41 26.52
C ASP A 174 -10.88 -12.03 25.10
N LYS A 175 -10.60 -13.04 24.29
CA LYS A 175 -10.21 -12.85 22.88
C LYS A 175 -11.28 -12.12 22.06
N LYS A 176 -12.55 -12.40 22.30
CA LYS A 176 -13.66 -11.80 21.53
C LYS A 176 -13.76 -10.31 21.83
N GLU A 177 -13.78 -9.96 23.09
CA GLU A 177 -13.84 -8.58 23.54
C GLU A 177 -12.56 -7.83 23.13
N THR A 178 -11.39 -8.45 23.27
CA THR A 178 -10.12 -7.85 22.83
C THR A 178 -10.13 -7.50 21.34
N ILE A 179 -10.70 -8.35 20.47
CA ILE A 179 -10.84 -8.06 19.04
C ILE A 179 -11.76 -6.87 18.82
N TYR A 180 -12.86 -6.81 19.54
CA TYR A 180 -13.85 -5.73 19.44
C TYR A 180 -13.20 -4.39 19.81
N GLU A 181 -12.55 -4.31 20.96
CA GLU A 181 -11.91 -3.08 21.44
C GLU A 181 -10.71 -2.65 20.60
N ILE A 182 -9.93 -3.60 20.05
CA ILE A 182 -8.86 -3.26 19.09
C ILE A 182 -9.45 -2.67 17.80
N ALA A 183 -10.60 -3.16 17.33
CA ALA A 183 -11.25 -2.62 16.15
C ALA A 183 -11.75 -1.19 16.40
N ASP A 184 -12.34 -0.91 17.57
CA ASP A 184 -12.79 0.43 17.96
C ASP A 184 -11.63 1.39 18.14
N LEU A 185 -10.54 0.96 18.78
CA LEU A 185 -9.30 1.73 18.88
C LEU A 185 -8.73 2.08 17.49
N ALA A 186 -8.67 1.10 16.58
CA ALA A 186 -8.19 1.31 15.22
C ALA A 186 -9.09 2.32 14.46
N TYR A 187 -10.41 2.20 14.59
CA TYR A 187 -11.38 3.11 14.00
C TYR A 187 -11.19 4.55 14.50
N HIS A 188 -11.16 4.77 15.81
CA HIS A 188 -10.99 6.11 16.39
C HIS A 188 -9.60 6.71 16.08
N THR A 189 -8.57 5.86 15.99
CA THR A 189 -7.24 6.29 15.53
C THR A 189 -7.28 6.78 14.08
N MET A 190 -8.00 6.08 13.19
CA MET A 190 -8.18 6.56 11.80
C MET A 190 -8.98 7.85 11.72
N VAL A 191 -10.01 8.03 12.56
CA VAL A 191 -10.73 9.32 12.65
C VAL A 191 -9.78 10.45 13.03
N LEU A 192 -8.86 10.22 13.98
CA LEU A 192 -7.81 11.17 14.34
C LEU A 192 -6.87 11.45 13.15
N MET A 193 -6.45 10.41 12.45
CA MET A 193 -5.59 10.57 11.26
C MET A 193 -6.25 11.47 10.22
N VAL A 194 -7.51 11.23 9.88
CA VAL A 194 -8.28 12.09 8.97
C VAL A 194 -8.42 13.51 9.51
N GLN A 195 -8.62 13.66 10.82
CA GLN A 195 -8.72 14.99 11.46
C GLN A 195 -7.42 15.77 11.32
N MET A 196 -6.28 15.12 11.42
CA MET A 196 -4.94 15.73 11.35
C MET A 196 -4.35 15.75 9.93
N GLY A 197 -5.01 15.14 8.94
CA GLY A 197 -4.47 15.03 7.57
C GLY A 197 -3.33 14.03 7.44
N ILE A 198 -3.27 13.02 8.30
CA ILE A 198 -2.28 11.94 8.29
C ILE A 198 -2.84 10.79 7.46
N SER A 199 -2.12 10.35 6.42
CA SER A 199 -2.53 9.23 5.58
C SER A 199 -2.17 7.87 6.19
N VAL A 200 -2.80 6.79 5.69
CA VAL A 200 -2.41 5.42 6.03
C VAL A 200 -0.96 5.15 5.58
N GLU A 201 -0.57 5.72 4.45
CA GLU A 201 0.78 5.60 3.91
C GLU A 201 1.85 6.24 4.81
N ASP A 202 1.56 7.38 5.45
CA ASP A 202 2.48 8.01 6.41
C ASP A 202 2.79 7.08 7.58
N ILE A 203 1.76 6.40 8.11
CA ILE A 203 1.94 5.42 9.20
C ILE A 203 2.73 4.20 8.72
N GLN A 204 2.45 3.70 7.52
CA GLN A 204 3.16 2.56 6.94
C GLN A 204 4.64 2.90 6.71
N ARG A 205 4.96 4.08 6.18
CA ARG A 205 6.34 4.55 5.99
C ARG A 205 7.09 4.67 7.32
N GLU A 206 6.46 5.24 8.34
CA GLU A 206 7.06 5.35 9.67
C GLU A 206 7.32 3.97 10.29
N LEU A 207 6.37 3.03 10.18
CA LEU A 207 6.57 1.66 10.65
C LEU A 207 7.67 0.94 9.88
N ALA A 208 7.72 1.09 8.55
CA ALA A 208 8.76 0.51 7.71
C ALA A 208 10.15 1.04 8.08
N SER A 209 10.27 2.36 8.35
CA SER A 209 11.54 2.97 8.77
C SER A 209 12.07 2.39 10.09
N ARG A 210 11.17 2.02 11.00
CA ARG A 210 11.53 1.41 12.30
C ARG A 210 11.94 -0.05 12.17
N HIS A 211 11.45 -0.75 11.15
CA HIS A 211 11.73 -2.17 10.96
C HIS A 211 13.20 -2.45 10.53
N ILE A 212 13.89 -1.43 9.99
CA ILE A 212 15.29 -1.52 9.58
C ILE A 212 16.26 -1.37 10.78
N ILE A 213 15.78 -0.93 11.94
CA ILE A 213 16.60 -0.66 13.12
C ILE A 213 16.57 -1.88 14.05
N ASP A 214 17.60 -2.73 13.94
CA ASP A 214 17.79 -3.95 14.77
C ASP A 214 18.12 -3.65 16.24
N HIS A 215 18.20 -2.39 16.65
CA HIS A 215 18.52 -1.99 18.02
C HIS A 215 17.44 -1.10 18.63
N LYS A 216 16.94 -1.48 19.81
CA LYS A 216 15.99 -0.72 20.65
C LYS A 216 16.58 0.59 21.20
N VAL A 217 16.94 1.51 20.35
CA VAL A 217 17.55 2.80 20.75
C VAL A 217 16.63 3.65 21.64
N LYS A 218 15.31 3.40 21.63
CA LYS A 218 14.34 4.18 22.42
C LYS A 218 14.22 3.76 23.89
N GLN A 219 14.52 2.51 24.23
CA GLN A 219 14.42 2.06 25.63
C GLN A 219 15.58 2.58 26.52
N GLU A 220 16.75 2.83 25.95
CA GLU A 220 17.91 3.37 26.71
C GLU A 220 17.76 4.85 27.07
N LYS A 221 16.88 5.61 26.38
CA LYS A 221 16.62 7.03 26.69
C LYS A 221 15.50 7.25 27.71
N MET A 222 14.75 6.23 28.08
CA MET A 222 13.66 6.33 29.07
C MET A 222 14.08 5.90 30.48
N THR A 223 15.30 5.44 30.65
CA THR A 223 15.87 5.00 31.95
C THR A 223 16.94 5.95 32.49
N LYS A 224 16.94 7.21 32.08
CA LYS A 224 17.75 8.29 32.67
C LYS A 224 16.88 9.40 33.17
#